data_97303ca8992c80714c6b6aeb61d5abbe
#
_entry.id   97303ca8992c80714c6b6aeb61d5abbe
#
_cell.length_a   1.000
_cell.length_b   1.000
_cell.length_c   1.000
_cell.angle_alpha   90.00
_cell.angle_beta   90.00
_cell.angle_gamma   90.00
#
_symmetry.space_group_name_H-M   'P 1'
#
loop_
_entity.id
_entity.type
_entity.pdbx_description
1 polymer ?
#
loop_
_entity_poly.entity_id
_entity_poly.type
_entity_poly.pdbx_seq_one_letter_code
_entity_poly.pdbx_strand_id
1 'polypeptide(L)'
;MDDLETPPNTIGGCRVAGVSAFALSLALLLALPSFLAGQRAELERHIKRATLTNGLEVIVVENHGVPLVTIEADVKNGSFTQGPEYEGLSHLYEHMFFKANAAYPNPDDFVARASELGAQFNGTTSEERVNYYLTVPTDSIQGGMNFLGAALMTPLFRKDELEREREVVIGEYDRNESSPFFQFNTSMAKALWTTAWSRKNPLGERAVIQNTTPEKMRAIEERYYIPNNTAIIITGDVTPDKAFALARSTFGNWKTGPDPSTTDPIPAIPPLAHDTALIVEQSIGSVFVMLQWQGPSATKDPASTYAADVFSDVLNQPGSRFQRRLVDSGLFQSVSFNYYTLNHVGPITVFGQTSPQRLREALAALQGELKKLDDPGYFSADELSATKRHRIIGTELGLERASGFAQQLGFWWAVTGLDYFFGYVDTMAKQTPSDLQTYANKYIIGKPHVVGVLISPEVRRTLNLTPSALLETGAHP
;
A
#
# COMPACT_ATOMS: atom_id res chain seq x y z
N MET A 1 56.26 -29.51 -34.94
CA MET A 1 55.74 -29.90 -36.24
C MET A 1 54.53 -29.06 -36.40
N ASP A 2 54.71 -28.08 -36.90
CA ASP A 2 54.76 -27.25 -38.14
C ASP A 2 53.55 -26.32 -38.07
N ASP A 3 53.78 -25.09 -37.97
CA ASP A 3 54.23 -24.03 -38.88
C ASP A 3 53.08 -23.29 -39.57
N LEU A 4 53.09 -21.95 -39.29
CA LEU A 4 52.99 -20.86 -40.26
C LEU A 4 51.59 -20.57 -40.85
N GLU A 5 51.13 -19.39 -41.07
CA GLU A 5 51.75 -18.10 -41.44
C GLU A 5 50.71 -16.97 -41.26
N THR A 6 51.15 -15.81 -40.90
CA THR A 6 50.49 -14.53 -41.13
C THR A 6 50.78 -14.01 -42.55
N PRO A 7 49.88 -13.22 -43.12
CA PRO A 7 50.26 -12.16 -44.04
C PRO A 7 49.63 -10.79 -43.72
N PRO A 8 50.01 -9.73 -44.44
CA PRO A 8 50.41 -8.50 -43.82
C PRO A 8 49.42 -7.32 -43.94
N ASN A 9 49.72 -6.25 -43.19
CA ASN A 9 49.14 -4.92 -43.27
C ASN A 9 48.97 -4.39 -44.71
N THR A 10 47.77 -3.83 -44.99
CA THR A 10 47.64 -2.72 -45.92
C THR A 10 46.75 -1.61 -45.29
N ILE A 11 47.34 -0.47 -45.23
CA ILE A 11 46.76 0.82 -44.85
C ILE A 11 45.78 1.27 -45.93
N GLY A 12 44.56 1.56 -45.54
CA GLY A 12 43.59 2.23 -46.39
C GLY A 12 42.72 3.14 -45.54
N GLY A 13 43.07 4.43 -45.52
CA GLY A 13 42.29 5.43 -44.78
C GLY A 13 40.94 5.66 -45.44
N CYS A 14 39.91 5.75 -44.61
CA CYS A 14 38.67 6.39 -44.99
C CYS A 14 38.19 7.27 -43.81
N ARG A 15 38.28 8.57 -44.05
CA ARG A 15 37.64 9.58 -43.22
C ARG A 15 36.13 9.48 -43.44
N VAL A 16 35.35 9.17 -42.41
CA VAL A 16 33.93 9.44 -42.39
C VAL A 16 33.52 9.99 -41.00
N ALA A 17 33.28 11.29 -41.03
CA ALA A 17 32.27 12.05 -40.33
C ALA A 17 31.83 11.61 -38.91
N GLY A 18 32.41 12.25 -37.94
CA GLY A 18 31.85 12.34 -36.58
C GLY A 18 30.74 13.40 -36.49
N VAL A 19 29.50 13.06 -36.86
CA VAL A 19 28.31 13.96 -36.65
C VAL A 19 27.07 13.18 -36.19
N SER A 20 27.11 11.86 -36.02
CA SER A 20 25.85 11.12 -35.75
C SER A 20 25.56 10.74 -34.30
N ALA A 21 26.52 10.82 -33.38
CA ALA A 21 26.28 10.38 -31.98
C ALA A 21 25.55 11.43 -31.13
N PHE A 22 25.73 12.72 -31.43
CA PHE A 22 25.09 13.79 -30.63
C PHE A 22 23.60 14.02 -31.01
N ALA A 23 23.24 13.71 -32.26
CA ALA A 23 21.84 13.87 -32.72
C ALA A 23 20.94 12.74 -32.24
N LEU A 24 21.45 11.52 -32.02
CA LEU A 24 20.67 10.39 -31.50
C LEU A 24 20.39 10.57 -30.00
N SER A 25 21.34 11.11 -29.23
CA SER A 25 21.14 11.35 -27.79
C SER A 25 20.13 12.48 -27.53
N LEU A 26 20.07 13.49 -28.38
CA LEU A 26 19.09 14.58 -28.27
C LEU A 26 17.70 14.16 -28.71
N ALA A 27 17.57 13.25 -29.68
CA ALA A 27 16.29 12.70 -30.13
C ALA A 27 15.67 11.75 -29.10
N LEU A 28 16.48 11.00 -28.34
CA LEU A 28 15.98 10.16 -27.24
C LEU A 28 15.49 10.99 -26.04
N LEU A 29 16.11 12.13 -25.76
CA LEU A 29 15.69 13.06 -24.70
C LEU A 29 14.38 13.82 -25.04
N LEU A 30 14.09 14.03 -26.32
CA LEU A 30 12.84 14.67 -26.77
C LEU A 30 11.67 13.69 -26.93
N ALA A 31 11.93 12.37 -26.96
CA ALA A 31 10.89 11.34 -27.07
C ALA A 31 10.27 10.96 -25.70
N LEU A 32 10.95 11.27 -24.59
CA LEU A 32 10.45 10.95 -23.22
C LEU A 32 9.10 11.61 -22.88
N PRO A 33 8.83 12.89 -23.17
CA PRO A 33 7.53 13.47 -22.88
C PRO A 33 6.38 12.90 -23.73
N SER A 34 6.68 12.39 -24.92
CA SER A 34 5.68 11.77 -25.79
C SER A 34 5.29 10.35 -25.34
N PHE A 35 6.19 9.64 -24.65
CA PHE A 35 5.89 8.32 -24.07
C PHE A 35 4.96 8.43 -22.85
N LEU A 36 5.16 9.45 -22.01
CA LEU A 36 4.39 9.66 -20.78
C LEU A 36 2.96 10.13 -21.05
N ALA A 37 2.76 11.03 -22.03
CA ALA A 37 1.41 11.47 -22.42
C ALA A 37 0.57 10.33 -23.06
N GLY A 38 1.22 9.25 -23.50
CA GLY A 38 0.57 8.03 -24.02
C GLY A 38 0.03 7.11 -22.94
N GLN A 39 0.63 7.09 -21.73
CA GLN A 39 0.32 6.07 -20.74
C GLN A 39 -1.07 6.26 -20.09
N ARG A 40 -1.46 7.47 -19.74
CA ARG A 40 -2.82 7.75 -19.27
C ARG A 40 -3.87 7.32 -20.32
N ALA A 41 -3.68 7.73 -21.56
CA ALA A 41 -4.59 7.39 -22.66
C ALA A 41 -4.60 5.87 -22.94
N GLU A 42 -3.48 5.19 -22.76
CA GLU A 42 -3.36 3.74 -22.84
C GLU A 42 -4.18 3.05 -21.74
N LEU A 43 -3.99 3.42 -20.48
CA LEU A 43 -4.74 2.88 -19.35
C LEU A 43 -6.25 3.13 -19.50
N GLU A 44 -6.66 4.36 -19.84
CA GLU A 44 -8.07 4.70 -20.06
C GLU A 44 -8.70 3.91 -21.23
N ARG A 45 -7.90 3.56 -22.23
CA ARG A 45 -8.34 2.73 -23.35
C ARG A 45 -8.57 1.27 -22.94
N HIS A 46 -7.72 0.71 -22.08
CA HIS A 46 -7.79 -0.69 -21.63
C HIS A 46 -8.76 -0.89 -20.47
N ILE A 47 -8.96 0.10 -19.62
CA ILE A 47 -9.86 0.05 -18.46
C ILE A 47 -11.24 0.56 -18.85
N LYS A 48 -12.24 -0.32 -18.89
CA LYS A 48 -13.63 0.03 -19.15
C LYS A 48 -14.38 0.15 -17.84
N ARG A 49 -15.22 1.17 -17.71
CA ARG A 49 -15.98 1.46 -16.48
C ARG A 49 -17.45 1.65 -16.79
N ALA A 50 -18.32 1.15 -15.90
CA ALA A 50 -19.75 1.45 -15.92
C ALA A 50 -20.27 1.52 -14.48
N THR A 51 -21.22 2.42 -14.23
CA THR A 51 -21.96 2.44 -12.97
C THR A 51 -23.35 1.87 -13.21
N LEU A 52 -23.73 0.86 -12.45
CA LEU A 52 -25.07 0.29 -12.52
C LEU A 52 -26.11 1.24 -11.91
N THR A 53 -27.39 1.01 -12.19
CA THR A 53 -28.50 1.86 -11.70
C THR A 53 -28.61 1.94 -10.18
N ASN A 54 -28.05 0.93 -9.47
CA ASN A 54 -27.97 0.89 -8.01
C ASN A 54 -26.70 1.53 -7.44
N GLY A 55 -25.87 2.16 -8.27
CA GLY A 55 -24.64 2.85 -7.85
C GLY A 55 -23.39 1.98 -7.79
N LEU A 56 -23.48 0.67 -8.06
CA LEU A 56 -22.32 -0.22 -8.12
C LEU A 56 -21.40 0.17 -9.27
N GLU A 57 -20.14 0.41 -8.98
CA GLU A 57 -19.11 0.59 -10.02
C GLU A 57 -18.60 -0.76 -10.52
N VAL A 58 -18.53 -0.92 -11.84
CA VAL A 58 -17.96 -2.10 -12.48
C VAL A 58 -16.80 -1.65 -13.36
N ILE A 59 -15.63 -2.25 -13.11
CA ILE A 59 -14.37 -1.93 -13.78
C ILE A 59 -13.89 -3.19 -14.48
N VAL A 60 -13.59 -3.11 -15.76
CA VAL A 60 -13.20 -4.26 -16.58
C VAL A 60 -11.87 -3.99 -17.28
N VAL A 61 -10.95 -4.94 -17.18
CA VAL A 61 -9.70 -4.95 -17.91
C VAL A 61 -9.56 -6.25 -18.69
N GLU A 62 -9.68 -6.14 -20.01
CA GLU A 62 -9.55 -7.26 -20.93
C GLU A 62 -8.08 -7.65 -21.10
N ASN A 63 -7.76 -8.95 -20.87
CA ASN A 63 -6.43 -9.51 -21.04
C ASN A 63 -6.53 -11.01 -21.42
N HIS A 64 -6.25 -11.33 -22.67
CA HIS A 64 -6.36 -12.69 -23.22
C HIS A 64 -5.05 -13.50 -23.15
N GLY A 65 -4.10 -13.12 -22.30
CA GLY A 65 -2.81 -13.80 -22.18
C GLY A 65 -2.91 -15.24 -21.67
N VAL A 66 -3.88 -15.49 -20.78
CA VAL A 66 -4.20 -16.81 -20.21
C VAL A 66 -5.70 -16.96 -20.05
N PRO A 67 -6.29 -18.19 -20.12
CA PRO A 67 -7.73 -18.42 -20.01
C PRO A 67 -8.23 -18.36 -18.55
N LEU A 68 -7.90 -17.27 -17.85
CA LEU A 68 -8.28 -17.02 -16.46
C LEU A 68 -8.94 -15.65 -16.32
N VAL A 69 -9.89 -15.54 -15.39
CA VAL A 69 -10.52 -14.29 -15.01
C VAL A 69 -10.44 -14.12 -13.50
N THR A 70 -10.01 -12.94 -13.06
CA THR A 70 -10.10 -12.51 -11.66
C THR A 70 -11.30 -11.59 -11.51
N ILE A 71 -12.13 -11.88 -10.51
CA ILE A 71 -13.28 -11.09 -10.09
C ILE A 71 -12.98 -10.62 -8.67
N GLU A 72 -12.95 -9.33 -8.45
CA GLU A 72 -12.65 -8.72 -7.15
C GLU A 72 -13.80 -7.78 -6.75
N ALA A 73 -14.21 -7.88 -5.50
CA ALA A 73 -15.13 -6.93 -4.87
C ALA A 73 -14.33 -6.09 -3.87
N ASP A 74 -14.31 -4.79 -4.09
CA ASP A 74 -13.68 -3.81 -3.20
C ASP A 74 -14.75 -2.99 -2.49
N VAL A 75 -14.65 -2.92 -1.18
CA VAL A 75 -15.57 -2.16 -0.34
C VAL A 75 -14.80 -1.05 0.37
N LYS A 76 -15.32 0.19 0.33
CA LYS A 76 -14.79 1.32 1.13
C LYS A 76 -15.14 1.11 2.60
N ASN A 77 -14.46 0.15 3.18
CA ASN A 77 -14.50 -0.26 4.58
C ASN A 77 -13.08 -0.61 5.02
N GLY A 78 -12.85 -0.76 6.32
CA GLY A 78 -11.54 -1.05 6.89
C GLY A 78 -11.44 -0.47 8.28
N SER A 79 -10.23 -0.39 8.85
CA SER A 79 -10.13 0.18 10.20
C SER A 79 -10.53 1.65 10.28
N PHE A 80 -10.45 2.42 9.18
CA PHE A 80 -10.83 3.84 9.17
C PHE A 80 -12.31 4.10 9.52
N THR A 81 -13.18 3.12 9.28
CA THR A 81 -14.62 3.21 9.63
C THR A 81 -14.90 2.89 11.09
N GLN A 82 -13.93 2.33 11.82
CA GLN A 82 -14.13 1.78 13.15
C GLN A 82 -14.01 2.83 14.25
N GLY A 83 -15.04 2.93 15.11
CA GLY A 83 -14.90 3.48 16.47
C GLY A 83 -14.28 2.41 17.39
N PRO A 84 -13.92 2.79 18.65
CA PRO A 84 -13.29 1.86 19.58
C PRO A 84 -14.09 0.58 19.86
N GLU A 85 -15.44 0.66 19.81
CA GLU A 85 -16.33 -0.50 20.02
C GLU A 85 -16.45 -1.45 18.82
N TYR A 86 -15.86 -1.09 17.68
CA TYR A 86 -15.81 -1.88 16.44
C TYR A 86 -14.37 -2.23 16.02
N GLU A 87 -13.39 -1.97 16.87
CA GLU A 87 -11.97 -2.13 16.52
C GLU A 87 -11.62 -3.58 16.20
N GLY A 88 -11.21 -3.84 14.94
CA GLY A 88 -10.91 -5.16 14.39
C GLY A 88 -12.10 -5.87 13.73
N LEU A 89 -13.32 -5.30 13.79
CA LEU A 89 -14.50 -6.00 13.27
C LEU A 89 -14.59 -5.98 11.74
N SER A 90 -13.93 -5.06 11.04
CA SER A 90 -13.81 -5.13 9.58
C SER A 90 -12.98 -6.35 9.14
N HIS A 91 -11.94 -6.71 9.90
CA HIS A 91 -11.14 -7.91 9.66
C HIS A 91 -11.93 -9.19 10.00
N LEU A 92 -12.60 -9.23 11.14
CA LEU A 92 -13.46 -10.36 11.48
C LEU A 92 -14.61 -10.52 10.46
N TYR A 93 -15.12 -9.43 9.89
CA TYR A 93 -16.10 -9.48 8.81
C TYR A 93 -15.53 -10.14 7.55
N GLU A 94 -14.26 -9.87 7.22
CA GLU A 94 -13.57 -10.55 6.12
C GLU A 94 -13.57 -12.07 6.31
N HIS A 95 -13.27 -12.57 7.52
CA HIS A 95 -13.36 -14.00 7.83
C HIS A 95 -14.78 -14.54 7.67
N MET A 96 -15.77 -13.79 8.11
CA MET A 96 -17.17 -14.19 8.01
C MET A 96 -17.72 -14.18 6.58
N PHE A 97 -17.09 -13.44 5.65
CA PHE A 97 -17.45 -13.43 4.24
C PHE A 97 -17.34 -14.81 3.58
N PHE A 98 -16.35 -15.61 3.99
CA PHE A 98 -16.12 -16.96 3.47
C PHE A 98 -16.92 -18.05 4.19
N LYS A 99 -18.00 -17.68 4.89
CA LYS A 99 -18.87 -18.59 5.65
C LYS A 99 -20.25 -18.71 5.01
N ALA A 100 -21.20 -19.23 5.77
CA ALA A 100 -22.56 -19.44 5.29
C ALA A 100 -23.21 -18.18 4.73
N ASN A 101 -23.85 -18.33 3.59
CA ASN A 101 -24.71 -17.33 2.96
C ASN A 101 -25.98 -17.99 2.46
N ALA A 102 -26.94 -17.22 1.93
CA ALA A 102 -28.23 -17.75 1.52
C ALA A 102 -28.16 -18.82 0.41
N ALA A 103 -27.17 -18.74 -0.48
CA ALA A 103 -26.97 -19.74 -1.54
C ALA A 103 -26.22 -20.98 -1.07
N TYR A 104 -25.33 -20.81 -0.08
CA TYR A 104 -24.49 -21.86 0.50
C TYR A 104 -24.63 -21.82 2.02
N PRO A 105 -25.75 -22.38 2.57
CA PRO A 105 -26.06 -22.26 4.00
C PRO A 105 -25.18 -23.14 4.90
N ASN A 106 -24.43 -24.09 4.34
CA ASN A 106 -23.45 -24.88 5.08
C ASN A 106 -22.04 -24.44 4.66
N PRO A 107 -21.07 -24.32 5.58
CA PRO A 107 -19.69 -23.93 5.27
C PRO A 107 -19.01 -24.87 4.25
N ASP A 108 -19.28 -26.18 4.35
CA ASP A 108 -18.72 -27.18 3.43
C ASP A 108 -19.20 -26.98 1.99
N ASP A 109 -20.45 -26.52 1.78
CA ASP A 109 -21.00 -26.23 0.46
C ASP A 109 -20.28 -25.07 -0.21
N PHE A 110 -19.87 -24.06 0.57
CA PHE A 110 -19.08 -22.92 0.07
C PHE A 110 -17.71 -23.39 -0.47
N VAL A 111 -16.98 -24.18 0.32
CA VAL A 111 -15.66 -24.71 -0.07
C VAL A 111 -15.78 -25.68 -1.24
N ALA A 112 -16.79 -26.57 -1.23
CA ALA A 112 -17.04 -27.49 -2.33
C ALA A 112 -17.32 -26.73 -3.63
N ARG A 113 -18.14 -25.67 -3.58
CA ARG A 113 -18.44 -24.85 -4.75
C ARG A 113 -17.22 -24.12 -5.29
N ALA A 114 -16.38 -23.57 -4.43
CA ALA A 114 -15.12 -22.95 -4.86
C ALA A 114 -14.23 -23.97 -5.60
N SER A 115 -14.12 -25.20 -5.08
CA SER A 115 -13.37 -26.28 -5.72
C SER A 115 -13.94 -26.68 -7.08
N GLU A 116 -15.26 -26.82 -7.20
CA GLU A 116 -15.94 -27.13 -8.48
C GLU A 116 -15.69 -26.05 -9.54
N LEU A 117 -15.62 -24.79 -9.15
CA LEU A 117 -15.31 -23.67 -10.02
C LEU A 117 -13.84 -23.59 -10.43
N GLY A 118 -12.97 -24.37 -9.79
CA GLY A 118 -11.51 -24.23 -9.91
C GLY A 118 -11.01 -22.89 -9.36
N ALA A 119 -11.72 -22.34 -8.37
CA ALA A 119 -11.46 -21.01 -7.85
C ALA A 119 -10.29 -20.98 -6.88
N GLN A 120 -9.40 -20.01 -7.08
CA GLN A 120 -8.49 -19.54 -6.05
C GLN A 120 -9.03 -18.23 -5.50
N PHE A 121 -9.23 -18.15 -4.21
CA PHE A 121 -9.84 -16.98 -3.58
C PHE A 121 -9.12 -16.56 -2.29
N ASN A 122 -9.24 -15.29 -1.94
CA ASN A 122 -8.79 -14.73 -0.68
C ASN A 122 -9.50 -13.39 -0.42
N GLY A 123 -9.30 -12.84 0.78
CA GLY A 123 -9.67 -11.48 1.17
C GLY A 123 -8.51 -10.78 1.87
N THR A 124 -8.56 -9.47 1.94
CA THR A 124 -7.66 -8.67 2.76
C THR A 124 -8.37 -7.47 3.36
N THR A 125 -8.02 -7.13 4.59
CA THR A 125 -8.48 -5.93 5.28
C THR A 125 -7.30 -5.00 5.54
N SER A 126 -7.43 -3.77 5.10
CA SER A 126 -6.48 -2.69 5.37
C SER A 126 -7.17 -1.53 6.11
N GLU A 127 -6.47 -0.40 6.21
CA GLU A 127 -7.06 0.79 6.84
C GLU A 127 -8.30 1.28 6.08
N GLU A 128 -8.25 1.37 4.75
CA GLU A 128 -9.29 2.05 3.96
C GLU A 128 -9.95 1.18 2.90
N ARG A 129 -9.68 -0.14 2.92
CA ARG A 129 -10.24 -1.09 1.96
C ARG A 129 -10.38 -2.47 2.59
N VAL A 130 -11.52 -3.11 2.32
CA VAL A 130 -11.67 -4.56 2.41
C VAL A 130 -11.95 -5.08 1.01
N ASN A 131 -11.21 -6.08 0.57
CA ASN A 131 -11.43 -6.69 -0.72
C ASN A 131 -11.50 -8.21 -0.65
N TYR A 132 -12.27 -8.76 -1.60
CA TYR A 132 -12.47 -10.19 -1.78
C TYR A 132 -12.26 -10.50 -3.25
N TYR A 133 -11.40 -11.44 -3.56
CA TYR A 133 -11.16 -11.81 -4.94
C TYR A 133 -11.19 -13.30 -5.15
N LEU A 134 -11.60 -13.68 -6.34
CA LEU A 134 -11.46 -15.04 -6.82
C LEU A 134 -10.97 -15.06 -8.27
N THR A 135 -10.05 -15.97 -8.55
CA THR A 135 -9.57 -16.25 -9.90
C THR A 135 -10.09 -17.61 -10.33
N VAL A 136 -10.73 -17.64 -11.50
CA VAL A 136 -11.37 -18.83 -12.07
C VAL A 136 -10.98 -19.03 -13.54
N PRO A 137 -11.06 -20.25 -14.08
CA PRO A 137 -11.06 -20.45 -15.54
C PRO A 137 -12.16 -19.64 -16.21
N THR A 138 -11.91 -19.18 -17.45
CA THR A 138 -12.85 -18.33 -18.22
C THR A 138 -14.26 -18.93 -18.34
N ASP A 139 -14.36 -20.26 -18.45
CA ASP A 139 -15.64 -20.97 -18.55
C ASP A 139 -16.43 -20.92 -17.23
N SER A 140 -15.77 -20.71 -16.10
CA SER A 140 -16.39 -20.64 -14.77
C SER A 140 -16.78 -19.22 -14.35
N ILE A 141 -16.60 -18.18 -15.17
CA ILE A 141 -16.81 -16.77 -14.81
C ILE A 141 -18.24 -16.50 -14.28
N GLN A 142 -19.29 -17.06 -14.91
CA GLN A 142 -20.66 -16.90 -14.45
C GLN A 142 -20.85 -17.50 -13.05
N GLY A 143 -20.30 -18.70 -12.83
CA GLY A 143 -20.32 -19.36 -11.53
C GLY A 143 -19.57 -18.56 -10.48
N GLY A 144 -18.39 -18.01 -10.83
CA GLY A 144 -17.59 -17.15 -9.97
C GLY A 144 -18.31 -15.86 -9.58
N MET A 145 -18.96 -15.18 -10.53
CA MET A 145 -19.77 -13.99 -10.27
C MET A 145 -20.92 -14.29 -9.29
N ASN A 146 -21.65 -15.38 -9.51
CA ASN A 146 -22.75 -15.79 -8.62
C ASN A 146 -22.24 -16.17 -7.22
N PHE A 147 -21.07 -16.85 -7.15
CA PHE A 147 -20.44 -17.24 -5.90
C PHE A 147 -20.03 -16.03 -5.06
N LEU A 148 -19.32 -15.08 -5.66
CA LEU A 148 -18.90 -13.84 -5.00
C LEU A 148 -20.13 -12.99 -4.61
N GLY A 149 -21.12 -12.90 -5.52
CA GLY A 149 -22.36 -12.16 -5.29
C GLY A 149 -23.17 -12.71 -4.13
N ALA A 150 -23.26 -14.04 -3.99
CA ALA A 150 -23.99 -14.66 -2.87
C ALA A 150 -23.33 -14.33 -1.52
N ALA A 151 -22.00 -14.43 -1.44
CA ALA A 151 -21.24 -14.10 -0.23
C ALA A 151 -21.34 -12.60 0.13
N LEU A 152 -21.33 -11.73 -0.88
CA LEU A 152 -21.36 -10.27 -0.70
C LEU A 152 -22.74 -9.75 -0.29
N MET A 153 -23.82 -10.31 -0.86
CA MET A 153 -25.17 -9.76 -0.73
C MET A 153 -26.05 -10.47 0.31
N THR A 154 -25.69 -11.68 0.72
CA THR A 154 -26.57 -12.51 1.55
C THR A 154 -25.85 -13.30 2.64
N PRO A 155 -24.86 -12.71 3.37
CA PRO A 155 -24.17 -13.40 4.46
C PRO A 155 -25.15 -13.71 5.61
N LEU A 156 -25.00 -14.85 6.28
CA LEU A 156 -25.90 -15.28 7.34
C LEU A 156 -25.43 -14.89 8.75
N PHE A 157 -24.13 -14.72 8.97
CA PHE A 157 -23.51 -14.44 10.27
C PHE A 157 -24.03 -15.38 11.37
N ARG A 158 -23.96 -16.67 11.12
CA ARG A 158 -24.42 -17.68 12.09
C ARG A 158 -23.58 -17.58 13.36
N LYS A 159 -24.25 -17.66 14.51
CA LYS A 159 -23.60 -17.49 15.81
C LYS A 159 -22.47 -18.50 16.03
N ASP A 160 -22.70 -19.77 15.69
CA ASP A 160 -21.72 -20.84 15.86
C ASP A 160 -20.50 -20.67 14.95
N GLU A 161 -20.67 -20.14 13.74
CA GLU A 161 -19.56 -19.79 12.84
C GLU A 161 -18.77 -18.58 13.38
N LEU A 162 -19.46 -17.54 13.80
CA LEU A 162 -18.84 -16.35 14.38
C LEU A 162 -18.02 -16.70 15.63
N GLU A 163 -18.53 -17.59 16.50
CA GLU A 163 -17.80 -18.06 17.67
C GLU A 163 -16.50 -18.79 17.29
N ARG A 164 -16.52 -19.60 16.26
CA ARG A 164 -15.32 -20.26 15.74
C ARG A 164 -14.33 -19.27 15.09
N GLU A 165 -14.84 -18.36 14.27
CA GLU A 165 -13.97 -17.40 13.59
C GLU A 165 -13.33 -16.38 14.55
N ARG A 166 -14.00 -16.01 15.63
CA ARG A 166 -13.35 -15.23 16.70
C ARG A 166 -12.10 -15.92 17.23
N GLU A 167 -12.16 -17.24 17.48
CA GLU A 167 -11.00 -17.99 17.94
C GLU A 167 -9.89 -18.08 16.89
N VAL A 168 -10.24 -18.14 15.59
CA VAL A 168 -9.26 -18.07 14.49
C VAL A 168 -8.55 -16.74 14.48
N VAL A 169 -9.30 -15.61 14.53
CA VAL A 169 -8.72 -14.26 14.54
C VAL A 169 -7.89 -14.02 15.82
N ILE A 170 -8.33 -14.56 16.97
CA ILE A 170 -7.52 -14.50 18.20
C ILE A 170 -6.21 -15.31 18.04
N GLY A 171 -6.25 -16.46 17.37
CA GLY A 171 -5.04 -17.22 17.05
C GLY A 171 -4.07 -16.45 16.13
N GLU A 172 -4.59 -15.65 15.20
CA GLU A 172 -3.77 -14.74 14.39
C GLU A 172 -3.19 -13.60 15.23
N TYR A 173 -3.98 -13.06 16.14
CA TYR A 173 -3.53 -12.05 17.09
C TYR A 173 -2.36 -12.59 17.93
N ASP A 174 -2.51 -13.80 18.51
CA ASP A 174 -1.47 -14.46 19.31
C ASP A 174 -0.19 -14.70 18.50
N ARG A 175 -0.32 -15.12 17.25
CA ARG A 175 0.80 -15.29 16.33
C ARG A 175 1.52 -13.96 16.05
N ASN A 176 0.77 -12.88 15.80
CA ASN A 176 1.34 -11.55 15.60
C ASN A 176 2.01 -11.05 16.88
N GLU A 177 1.37 -11.23 18.04
CA GLU A 177 1.89 -10.81 19.35
C GLU A 177 3.19 -11.54 19.73
N SER A 178 3.42 -12.76 19.21
CA SER A 178 4.66 -13.50 19.41
C SER A 178 5.87 -12.86 18.72
N SER A 179 5.65 -11.97 17.73
CA SER A 179 6.73 -11.22 17.07
C SER A 179 7.28 -10.13 17.97
N PRO A 180 8.61 -10.01 18.12
CA PRO A 180 9.22 -8.91 18.89
C PRO A 180 8.86 -7.50 18.34
N PHE A 181 8.46 -7.44 17.06
CA PHE A 181 8.05 -6.18 16.42
C PHE A 181 6.61 -5.80 16.70
N PHE A 182 5.75 -6.73 17.11
CA PHE A 182 4.33 -6.44 17.32
C PHE A 182 4.12 -5.32 18.34
N GLN A 183 4.71 -5.47 19.53
CA GLN A 183 4.59 -4.47 20.59
C GLN A 183 5.23 -3.14 20.18
N PHE A 184 6.34 -3.19 19.46
CA PHE A 184 7.02 -1.98 18.95
C PHE A 184 6.14 -1.22 17.97
N ASN A 185 5.66 -1.88 16.91
CA ASN A 185 4.79 -1.29 15.89
C ASN A 185 3.50 -0.75 16.50
N THR A 186 2.87 -1.51 17.39
CA THR A 186 1.65 -1.10 18.10
C THR A 186 1.88 0.14 18.96
N SER A 187 2.98 0.17 19.73
CA SER A 187 3.32 1.32 20.58
C SER A 187 3.62 2.58 19.75
N MET A 188 4.36 2.44 18.67
CA MET A 188 4.64 3.52 17.71
C MET A 188 3.36 4.09 17.12
N ALA A 189 2.49 3.20 16.62
CA ALA A 189 1.24 3.61 15.99
C ALA A 189 0.25 4.23 16.99
N LYS A 190 0.13 3.69 18.21
CA LYS A 190 -0.68 4.31 19.28
C LYS A 190 -0.18 5.73 19.63
N ALA A 191 1.13 5.94 19.66
CA ALA A 191 1.72 7.25 19.89
C ALA A 191 1.48 8.22 18.72
N LEU A 192 1.55 7.73 17.47
CA LEU A 192 1.33 8.53 16.27
C LEU A 192 -0.12 8.94 16.07
N TRP A 193 -1.05 8.00 16.27
CA TRP A 193 -2.47 8.19 15.94
C TRP A 193 -3.33 8.63 17.13
N THR A 194 -2.82 8.50 18.35
CA THR A 194 -3.48 8.95 19.59
C THR A 194 -4.94 8.48 19.67
N THR A 195 -5.91 9.38 19.75
CA THR A 195 -7.35 9.07 19.81
C THR A 195 -7.92 8.48 18.52
N ALA A 196 -7.20 8.54 17.41
CA ALA A 196 -7.59 7.92 16.14
C ALA A 196 -7.03 6.50 15.96
N TRP A 197 -6.44 5.89 16.99
CA TRP A 197 -5.81 4.58 16.92
C TRP A 197 -6.73 3.49 16.37
N SER A 198 -7.97 3.38 16.88
CA SER A 198 -8.93 2.36 16.39
C SER A 198 -9.17 2.40 14.88
N ARG A 199 -9.02 3.59 14.28
CA ARG A 199 -9.17 3.82 12.83
C ARG A 199 -7.91 3.50 12.02
N LYS A 200 -6.85 3.09 12.68
CA LYS A 200 -5.54 2.75 12.11
C LYS A 200 -5.06 1.35 12.51
N ASN A 201 -5.94 0.56 13.13
CA ASN A 201 -5.64 -0.79 13.61
C ASN A 201 -6.56 -1.82 12.94
N PRO A 202 -6.20 -2.35 11.75
CA PRO A 202 -7.01 -3.39 11.10
C PRO A 202 -7.10 -4.68 11.91
N LEU A 203 -6.04 -5.07 12.64
CA LEU A 203 -6.04 -6.27 13.46
C LEU A 203 -7.05 -6.18 14.62
N GLY A 204 -7.21 -5.00 15.19
CA GLY A 204 -8.19 -4.70 16.23
C GLY A 204 -7.74 -4.93 17.65
N GLU A 205 -8.69 -4.80 18.57
CA GLU A 205 -8.50 -5.06 19.99
C GLU A 205 -9.13 -6.40 20.39
N ARG A 206 -8.37 -7.24 21.07
CA ARG A 206 -8.75 -8.62 21.47
C ARG A 206 -10.12 -8.66 22.15
N ALA A 207 -10.38 -7.76 23.10
CA ALA A 207 -11.64 -7.73 23.86
C ALA A 207 -12.85 -7.40 22.96
N VAL A 208 -12.69 -6.57 21.94
CA VAL A 208 -13.76 -6.23 21.00
C VAL A 208 -14.08 -7.43 20.10
N ILE A 209 -13.06 -8.11 19.62
CA ILE A 209 -13.20 -9.32 18.77
C ILE A 209 -13.91 -10.44 19.58
N GLN A 210 -13.44 -10.74 20.80
CA GLN A 210 -14.01 -11.80 21.65
C GLN A 210 -15.47 -11.58 22.04
N ASN A 211 -15.89 -10.33 22.17
CA ASN A 211 -17.26 -9.98 22.62
C ASN A 211 -18.18 -9.57 21.47
N THR A 212 -17.77 -9.76 20.22
CA THR A 212 -18.61 -9.38 19.08
C THR A 212 -19.80 -10.31 18.87
N THR A 213 -20.86 -9.80 18.26
CA THR A 213 -22.12 -10.50 18.05
C THR A 213 -22.54 -10.47 16.58
N PRO A 214 -23.45 -11.38 16.14
CA PRO A 214 -24.01 -11.33 14.80
C PRO A 214 -24.64 -9.99 14.43
N GLU A 215 -25.26 -9.31 15.39
CA GLU A 215 -25.90 -7.99 15.20
C GLU A 215 -24.85 -6.92 14.84
N LYS A 216 -23.65 -6.95 15.43
CA LYS A 216 -22.56 -6.05 15.04
C LYS A 216 -22.08 -6.32 13.62
N MET A 217 -21.97 -7.60 13.22
CA MET A 217 -21.63 -7.97 11.83
C MET A 217 -22.70 -7.47 10.87
N ARG A 218 -23.99 -7.62 11.22
CA ARG A 218 -25.12 -7.12 10.42
C ARG A 218 -25.08 -5.60 10.28
N ALA A 219 -24.78 -4.89 11.36
CA ALA A 219 -24.65 -3.43 11.31
C ALA A 219 -23.53 -2.95 10.39
N ILE A 220 -22.40 -3.69 10.31
CA ILE A 220 -21.32 -3.41 9.35
C ILE A 220 -21.80 -3.68 7.92
N GLU A 221 -22.48 -4.80 7.67
CA GLU A 221 -23.05 -5.14 6.36
C GLU A 221 -23.99 -4.04 5.88
N GLU A 222 -25.03 -3.73 6.64
CA GLU A 222 -26.07 -2.76 6.29
C GLU A 222 -25.50 -1.36 5.99
N ARG A 223 -24.41 -1.00 6.65
CA ARG A 223 -23.79 0.32 6.50
C ARG A 223 -22.80 0.40 5.34
N TYR A 224 -21.93 -0.59 5.19
CA TYR A 224 -20.79 -0.49 4.28
C TYR A 224 -20.87 -1.42 3.08
N TYR A 225 -21.52 -2.58 3.19
CA TYR A 225 -21.62 -3.56 2.10
C TYR A 225 -22.87 -3.32 1.26
N ILE A 226 -22.86 -2.19 0.59
CA ILE A 226 -23.91 -1.68 -0.28
C ILE A 226 -23.34 -1.35 -1.66
N PRO A 227 -24.13 -1.45 -2.75
CA PRO A 227 -23.60 -1.30 -4.10
C PRO A 227 -22.94 0.06 -4.36
N ASN A 228 -23.49 1.14 -3.84
CA ASN A 228 -22.92 2.49 -4.00
C ASN A 228 -21.70 2.80 -3.12
N ASN A 229 -21.22 1.83 -2.35
CA ASN A 229 -19.97 1.87 -1.59
C ASN A 229 -18.99 0.76 -2.00
N THR A 230 -19.30 0.07 -3.13
CA THR A 230 -18.57 -1.12 -3.60
C THR A 230 -18.20 -0.96 -5.08
N ALA A 231 -17.05 -1.53 -5.47
CA ALA A 231 -16.71 -1.77 -6.87
C ALA A 231 -16.54 -3.26 -7.12
N ILE A 232 -16.90 -3.69 -8.33
CA ILE A 232 -16.57 -5.01 -8.86
C ILE A 232 -15.56 -4.82 -9.98
N ILE A 233 -14.38 -5.39 -9.80
CA ILE A 233 -13.28 -5.33 -10.75
C ILE A 233 -13.14 -6.70 -11.41
N ILE A 234 -13.12 -6.73 -12.74
CA ILE A 234 -13.05 -7.96 -13.52
C ILE A 234 -11.88 -7.83 -14.47
N THR A 235 -10.86 -8.67 -14.30
CA THR A 235 -9.65 -8.63 -15.11
C THR A 235 -9.34 -10.01 -15.69
N GLY A 236 -8.89 -10.07 -16.94
CA GLY A 236 -8.48 -11.32 -17.57
C GLY A 236 -9.20 -11.61 -18.88
N ASP A 237 -9.33 -12.90 -19.21
CA ASP A 237 -9.88 -13.38 -20.49
C ASP A 237 -11.40 -13.25 -20.56
N VAL A 238 -11.86 -12.02 -20.67
CA VAL A 238 -13.28 -11.65 -20.75
C VAL A 238 -13.45 -10.35 -21.53
N THR A 239 -14.46 -10.29 -22.40
CA THR A 239 -14.80 -9.03 -23.07
C THR A 239 -15.60 -8.11 -22.12
N PRO A 240 -15.44 -6.79 -22.24
CA PRO A 240 -16.18 -5.83 -21.43
C PRO A 240 -17.71 -6.01 -21.48
N ASP A 241 -18.27 -6.26 -22.66
CA ASP A 241 -19.72 -6.45 -22.83
C ASP A 241 -20.22 -7.64 -22.02
N LYS A 242 -19.50 -8.78 -22.07
CA LYS A 242 -19.82 -9.98 -21.29
C LYS A 242 -19.70 -9.70 -19.79
N ALA A 243 -18.61 -9.07 -19.37
CA ALA A 243 -18.37 -8.73 -17.96
C ALA A 243 -19.48 -7.81 -17.40
N PHE A 244 -19.83 -6.74 -18.12
CA PHE A 244 -20.92 -5.83 -17.72
C PHE A 244 -22.29 -6.51 -17.71
N ALA A 245 -22.57 -7.41 -18.65
CA ALA A 245 -23.82 -8.18 -18.66
C ALA A 245 -23.91 -9.10 -17.44
N LEU A 246 -22.83 -9.80 -17.11
CA LEU A 246 -22.73 -10.66 -15.92
C LEU A 246 -22.88 -9.84 -14.64
N ALA A 247 -22.20 -8.72 -14.51
CA ALA A 247 -22.32 -7.84 -13.34
C ALA A 247 -23.75 -7.33 -13.16
N ARG A 248 -24.41 -6.88 -14.24
CA ARG A 248 -25.82 -6.47 -14.18
C ARG A 248 -26.76 -7.59 -13.76
N SER A 249 -26.57 -8.80 -14.27
CA SER A 249 -27.43 -9.94 -13.92
C SER A 249 -27.26 -10.38 -12.48
N THR A 250 -26.04 -10.32 -11.94
CA THR A 250 -25.71 -10.76 -10.58
C THR A 250 -26.05 -9.70 -9.54
N PHE A 251 -25.63 -8.45 -9.76
CA PHE A 251 -25.67 -7.39 -8.75
C PHE A 251 -26.75 -6.33 -8.98
N GLY A 252 -27.48 -6.36 -10.12
CA GLY A 252 -28.43 -5.30 -10.48
C GLY A 252 -29.58 -5.11 -9.49
N ASN A 253 -29.95 -6.16 -8.76
CA ASN A 253 -31.00 -6.13 -7.72
C ASN A 253 -30.45 -5.88 -6.30
N TRP A 254 -29.14 -5.69 -6.14
CA TRP A 254 -28.56 -5.35 -4.85
C TRP A 254 -29.04 -3.97 -4.40
N LYS A 255 -29.59 -3.88 -3.19
CA LYS A 255 -30.27 -2.68 -2.71
C LYS A 255 -29.24 -1.59 -2.34
N THR A 256 -29.42 -0.40 -2.90
CA THR A 256 -28.69 0.81 -2.53
C THR A 256 -28.99 1.20 -1.08
N GLY A 257 -27.96 1.63 -0.36
CA GLY A 257 -28.05 2.22 0.98
C GLY A 257 -27.69 3.71 1.00
N PRO A 258 -27.85 4.37 2.17
CA PRO A 258 -27.33 5.70 2.38
C PRO A 258 -25.79 5.72 2.21
N ASP A 259 -25.25 6.78 1.60
CA ASP A 259 -23.79 6.93 1.47
C ASP A 259 -23.12 7.06 2.84
N PRO A 260 -22.26 6.11 3.23
CA PRO A 260 -21.58 6.14 4.55
C PRO A 260 -20.73 7.40 4.76
N SER A 261 -20.18 7.98 3.70
CA SER A 261 -19.36 9.19 3.81
C SER A 261 -20.15 10.41 4.29
N THR A 262 -21.46 10.39 4.06
CA THR A 262 -22.38 11.48 4.47
C THR A 262 -23.12 11.17 5.77
N THR A 263 -23.49 9.90 5.99
CA THR A 263 -24.28 9.49 7.16
C THR A 263 -23.44 9.15 8.39
N ASP A 264 -22.18 8.74 8.18
CA ASP A 264 -21.22 8.41 9.24
C ASP A 264 -19.82 8.96 8.85
N PRO A 265 -19.67 10.30 8.75
CA PRO A 265 -18.43 10.89 8.27
C PRO A 265 -17.27 10.57 9.20
N ILE A 266 -16.15 10.20 8.62
CA ILE A 266 -14.95 9.87 9.38
C ILE A 266 -14.40 11.14 10.04
N PRO A 267 -14.21 11.15 11.38
CA PRO A 267 -13.61 12.29 12.05
C PRO A 267 -12.22 12.61 11.53
N ALA A 268 -11.88 13.89 11.50
CA ALA A 268 -10.53 14.30 11.15
C ALA A 268 -9.52 13.72 12.16
N ILE A 269 -8.41 13.18 11.64
CA ILE A 269 -7.32 12.71 12.48
C ILE A 269 -6.67 13.94 13.13
N PRO A 270 -6.59 14.00 14.48
CA PRO A 270 -5.97 15.14 15.15
C PRO A 270 -4.47 15.18 14.82
N PRO A 271 -3.90 16.38 14.58
CA PRO A 271 -2.47 16.51 14.36
C PRO A 271 -1.69 16.12 15.63
N LEU A 272 -0.52 15.51 15.43
CA LEU A 272 0.40 15.24 16.52
C LEU A 272 0.87 16.57 17.14
N ALA A 273 0.70 16.73 18.44
CA ALA A 273 0.91 18.03 19.11
C ALA A 273 2.39 18.30 19.44
N HIS A 274 3.18 17.26 19.71
CA HIS A 274 4.58 17.36 20.15
C HIS A 274 5.34 16.07 19.81
N ASP A 275 6.65 16.15 19.87
CA ASP A 275 7.51 14.99 19.73
C ASP A 275 7.28 14.00 20.85
N THR A 276 7.25 12.71 20.53
CA THR A 276 7.10 11.62 21.49
C THR A 276 8.22 10.62 21.30
N ALA A 277 8.82 10.15 22.41
CA ALA A 277 9.84 9.10 22.36
C ALA A 277 9.42 7.87 23.16
N LEU A 278 9.73 6.68 22.66
CA LEU A 278 9.45 5.43 23.34
C LEU A 278 10.59 4.42 23.16
N ILE A 279 10.73 3.53 24.15
CA ILE A 279 11.67 2.42 24.11
C ILE A 279 10.87 1.15 24.40
N VAL A 280 10.93 0.19 23.49
CA VAL A 280 10.34 -1.13 23.66
C VAL A 280 11.44 -2.15 23.86
N GLU A 281 11.31 -2.92 24.92
CA GLU A 281 12.29 -3.96 25.28
C GLU A 281 11.81 -5.33 24.80
N GLN A 282 12.66 -6.00 24.02
CA GLN A 282 12.42 -7.36 23.54
C GLN A 282 13.76 -8.13 23.48
N SER A 283 13.70 -9.46 23.55
CA SER A 283 14.89 -10.31 23.42
C SER A 283 15.37 -10.36 21.97
N ILE A 284 16.18 -9.40 21.57
CA ILE A 284 16.71 -9.25 20.21
C ILE A 284 18.19 -8.94 20.22
N GLY A 285 18.91 -9.33 19.16
CA GLY A 285 20.35 -9.12 19.04
C GLY A 285 20.76 -7.77 18.42
N SER A 286 19.88 -7.16 17.64
CA SER A 286 20.10 -5.85 16.98
C SER A 286 19.25 -4.77 17.65
N VAL A 287 19.55 -3.52 17.34
CA VAL A 287 18.72 -2.39 17.73
C VAL A 287 17.98 -1.88 16.49
N PHE A 288 16.67 -1.67 16.64
CA PHE A 288 15.86 -1.08 15.58
C PHE A 288 15.38 0.31 16.00
N VAL A 289 15.43 1.23 15.05
CA VAL A 289 15.02 2.62 15.21
C VAL A 289 13.87 2.90 14.25
N MET A 290 12.85 3.57 14.74
CA MET A 290 11.72 4.02 13.91
C MET A 290 11.41 5.47 14.21
N LEU A 291 11.27 6.29 13.16
CA LEU A 291 10.71 7.63 13.25
C LEU A 291 9.44 7.67 12.41
N GLN A 292 8.37 8.28 12.95
CA GLN A 292 7.11 8.37 12.24
C GLN A 292 6.50 9.76 12.34
N TRP A 293 5.95 10.24 11.21
CA TRP A 293 5.17 11.48 11.10
C TRP A 293 3.79 11.17 10.53
N GLN A 294 2.85 12.05 10.79
CA GLN A 294 1.60 12.10 10.05
C GLN A 294 1.86 12.74 8.69
N GLY A 295 1.65 11.98 7.62
CA GLY A 295 1.90 12.41 6.24
C GLY A 295 0.68 13.07 5.59
N PRO A 296 0.72 13.29 4.27
CA PRO A 296 -0.38 13.86 3.53
C PRO A 296 -1.62 12.94 3.48
N SER A 297 -2.75 13.54 3.17
CA SER A 297 -3.98 12.86 2.76
C SER A 297 -4.08 12.92 1.24
N ALA A 298 -4.35 11.79 0.59
CA ALA A 298 -4.41 11.73 -0.86
C ALA A 298 -5.51 12.61 -1.48
N THR A 299 -6.58 12.89 -0.73
CA THR A 299 -7.67 13.77 -1.22
C THR A 299 -7.50 15.23 -0.82
N LYS A 300 -6.89 15.51 0.35
CA LYS A 300 -6.71 16.89 0.82
C LYS A 300 -5.44 17.54 0.29
N ASP A 301 -4.42 16.74 0.00
CA ASP A 301 -3.12 17.22 -0.48
C ASP A 301 -2.49 16.23 -1.48
N PRO A 302 -3.15 15.98 -2.62
CA PRO A 302 -2.67 15.02 -3.62
C PRO A 302 -1.29 15.38 -4.19
N ALA A 303 -0.95 16.66 -4.29
CA ALA A 303 0.36 17.08 -4.78
C ALA A 303 1.50 16.56 -3.89
N SER A 304 1.33 16.62 -2.57
CA SER A 304 2.32 16.11 -1.63
C SER A 304 2.40 14.58 -1.61
N THR A 305 1.34 13.85 -1.99
CA THR A 305 1.42 12.37 -2.05
C THR A 305 2.27 11.89 -3.22
N TYR A 306 2.19 12.55 -4.38
CA TYR A 306 3.10 12.25 -5.51
C TYR A 306 4.56 12.58 -5.17
N ALA A 307 4.79 13.71 -4.50
CA ALA A 307 6.13 14.07 -4.04
C ALA A 307 6.67 13.07 -3.00
N ALA A 308 5.82 12.61 -2.07
CA ALA A 308 6.17 11.63 -1.03
C ALA A 308 6.69 10.30 -1.60
N ASP A 309 6.04 9.79 -2.64
CA ASP A 309 6.45 8.56 -3.29
C ASP A 309 7.82 8.70 -3.96
N VAL A 310 8.01 9.76 -4.74
CA VAL A 310 9.29 10.03 -5.40
C VAL A 310 10.40 10.32 -4.36
N PHE A 311 10.06 11.05 -3.31
CA PHE A 311 10.96 11.34 -2.20
C PHE A 311 11.45 10.07 -1.50
N SER A 312 10.52 9.17 -1.18
CA SER A 312 10.84 7.88 -0.57
C SER A 312 11.75 7.04 -1.47
N ASP A 313 11.43 6.97 -2.75
CA ASP A 313 12.23 6.22 -3.71
C ASP A 313 13.65 6.79 -3.88
N VAL A 314 13.79 8.13 -3.96
CA VAL A 314 15.13 8.76 -4.05
C VAL A 314 15.96 8.44 -2.82
N LEU A 315 15.40 8.57 -1.61
CA LEU A 315 16.14 8.28 -0.39
C LEU A 315 16.53 6.80 -0.25
N ASN A 316 15.72 5.89 -0.80
CA ASN A 316 15.98 4.45 -0.74
C ASN A 316 16.95 3.95 -1.81
N GLN A 317 17.33 4.76 -2.80
CA GLN A 317 18.33 4.31 -3.79
C GLN A 317 19.68 4.05 -3.12
N PRO A 318 20.34 2.91 -3.41
CA PRO A 318 21.64 2.58 -2.83
C PRO A 318 22.71 3.67 -3.02
N GLY A 319 22.68 4.40 -4.16
CA GLY A 319 23.59 5.48 -4.46
C GLY A 319 23.18 6.85 -3.91
N SER A 320 22.05 6.97 -3.22
CA SER A 320 21.58 8.26 -2.68
C SER A 320 22.51 8.80 -1.59
N ARG A 321 22.52 10.13 -1.43
CA ARG A 321 23.24 10.78 -0.33
C ARG A 321 22.80 10.20 1.03
N PHE A 322 21.51 9.94 1.21
CA PHE A 322 20.93 9.38 2.43
C PHE A 322 21.53 8.00 2.74
N GLN A 323 21.54 7.07 1.77
CA GLN A 323 22.10 5.73 1.96
C GLN A 323 23.61 5.76 2.20
N ARG A 324 24.35 6.55 1.41
CA ARG A 324 25.82 6.69 1.61
C ARG A 324 26.17 7.21 3.00
N ARG A 325 25.41 8.17 3.51
CA ARG A 325 25.68 8.76 4.84
C ARG A 325 25.31 7.85 6.00
N LEU A 326 24.32 6.99 5.83
CA LEU A 326 23.77 6.21 6.91
C LEU A 326 24.16 4.72 6.84
N VAL A 327 24.19 4.13 5.66
CA VAL A 327 24.46 2.69 5.46
C VAL A 327 25.92 2.47 5.08
N ASP A 328 26.43 3.12 4.02
CA ASP A 328 27.83 2.92 3.58
C ASP A 328 28.85 3.37 4.63
N SER A 329 28.47 4.30 5.50
CA SER A 329 29.30 4.70 6.66
C SER A 329 29.36 3.64 7.77
N GLY A 330 28.54 2.58 7.70
CA GLY A 330 28.43 1.53 8.72
C GLY A 330 27.67 1.95 9.98
N LEU A 331 26.94 3.08 9.96
CA LEU A 331 26.10 3.52 11.09
C LEU A 331 24.84 2.67 11.21
N PHE A 332 24.20 2.38 10.07
CA PHE A 332 23.09 1.44 9.97
C PHE A 332 23.48 0.24 9.11
N GLN A 333 22.94 -0.92 9.42
CA GLN A 333 22.98 -2.09 8.54
C GLN A 333 22.01 -1.90 7.37
N SER A 334 20.87 -1.28 7.67
CA SER A 334 19.86 -0.89 6.68
C SER A 334 19.07 0.30 7.22
N VAL A 335 18.62 1.16 6.32
CA VAL A 335 17.64 2.20 6.61
C VAL A 335 16.72 2.36 5.43
N SER A 336 15.43 2.49 5.68
CA SER A 336 14.42 2.75 4.67
C SER A 336 13.58 3.97 5.04
N PHE A 337 13.08 4.66 4.03
CA PHE A 337 12.14 5.77 4.14
C PHE A 337 10.88 5.39 3.35
N ASN A 338 9.70 5.42 3.98
CA ASN A 338 8.46 5.00 3.35
C ASN A 338 7.34 5.97 3.66
N TYR A 339 6.46 6.18 2.68
CA TYR A 339 5.17 6.81 2.85
C TYR A 339 4.09 5.83 2.39
N TYR A 340 3.03 5.69 3.16
CA TYR A 340 1.87 4.89 2.78
C TYR A 340 0.71 5.81 2.43
N THR A 341 0.32 5.78 1.14
CA THR A 341 -0.75 6.64 0.62
C THR A 341 -2.10 6.20 1.13
N LEU A 342 -2.77 7.09 1.86
CA LEU A 342 -4.15 6.91 2.35
C LEU A 342 -4.98 8.18 2.10
N ASN A 343 -6.29 8.01 1.99
CA ASN A 343 -7.23 9.12 1.95
C ASN A 343 -7.19 9.93 3.26
N HIS A 344 -7.21 9.23 4.40
CA HIS A 344 -7.35 9.81 5.75
C HIS A 344 -6.02 9.95 6.51
N VAL A 345 -5.00 10.47 5.89
CA VAL A 345 -3.64 10.63 6.44
C VAL A 345 -2.88 9.31 6.53
N GLY A 346 -1.87 9.17 5.68
CA GLY A 346 -0.93 8.05 5.73
C GLY A 346 0.26 8.33 6.65
N PRO A 347 0.94 7.30 7.17
CA PRO A 347 2.18 7.47 7.92
C PRO A 347 3.37 7.71 6.98
N ILE A 348 4.28 8.57 7.42
CA ILE A 348 5.65 8.62 6.92
C ILE A 348 6.49 7.86 7.94
N THR A 349 7.32 6.92 7.49
CA THR A 349 8.11 6.07 8.37
C THR A 349 9.55 5.99 7.90
N VAL A 350 10.49 6.27 8.79
CA VAL A 350 11.89 5.87 8.68
C VAL A 350 12.09 4.66 9.58
N PHE A 351 12.64 3.59 9.03
CA PHE A 351 12.95 2.38 9.78
C PHE A 351 14.40 1.97 9.53
N GLY A 352 15.17 1.78 10.59
CA GLY A 352 16.60 1.44 10.49
C GLY A 352 17.02 0.38 11.47
N GLN A 353 18.00 -0.44 11.07
CA GLN A 353 18.66 -1.43 11.91
C GLN A 353 20.10 -1.01 12.16
N THR A 354 20.52 -0.99 13.42
CA THR A 354 21.87 -0.64 13.82
C THR A 354 22.40 -1.57 14.92
N SER A 355 23.69 -1.47 15.23
CA SER A 355 24.27 -2.19 16.37
C SER A 355 24.13 -1.38 17.67
N PRO A 356 24.13 -2.06 18.84
CA PRO A 356 24.12 -1.38 20.13
C PRO A 356 25.18 -0.27 20.27
N GLN A 357 26.39 -0.56 19.78
CA GLN A 357 27.54 0.35 19.89
C GLN A 357 27.39 1.63 19.05
N ARG A 358 26.63 1.53 17.96
CA ARG A 358 26.43 2.64 17.00
C ARG A 358 25.17 3.45 17.24
N LEU A 359 24.24 3.00 18.10
CA LEU A 359 22.90 3.57 18.23
C LEU A 359 22.89 5.10 18.37
N ARG A 360 23.68 5.66 19.28
CA ARG A 360 23.69 7.11 19.53
C ARG A 360 24.20 7.89 18.32
N GLU A 361 25.31 7.42 17.73
CA GLU A 361 25.91 8.02 16.54
C GLU A 361 24.97 7.90 15.32
N ALA A 362 24.35 6.73 15.14
CA ALA A 362 23.38 6.47 14.08
C ALA A 362 22.15 7.37 14.17
N LEU A 363 21.57 7.51 15.37
CA LEU A 363 20.44 8.42 15.61
C LEU A 363 20.81 9.88 15.32
N ALA A 364 21.94 10.35 15.83
CA ALA A 364 22.41 11.72 15.59
C ALA A 364 22.65 11.98 14.09
N ALA A 365 23.24 11.01 13.39
CA ALA A 365 23.48 11.11 11.95
C ALA A 365 22.16 11.12 11.17
N LEU A 366 21.20 10.24 11.51
CA LEU A 366 19.88 10.20 10.88
C LEU A 366 19.14 11.53 11.06
N GLN A 367 19.05 12.02 12.29
CA GLN A 367 18.39 13.30 12.56
C GLN A 367 19.11 14.47 11.89
N GLY A 368 20.45 14.41 11.83
CA GLY A 368 21.27 15.40 11.12
C GLY A 368 21.05 15.38 9.60
N GLU A 369 20.84 14.20 9.00
CA GLU A 369 20.51 14.09 7.57
C GLU A 369 19.07 14.55 7.28
N LEU A 370 18.11 14.23 8.15
CA LEU A 370 16.72 14.69 8.00
C LEU A 370 16.61 16.23 8.02
N LYS A 371 17.46 16.93 8.77
CA LYS A 371 17.50 18.41 8.80
C LYS A 371 18.06 19.04 7.52
N LYS A 372 18.74 18.26 6.67
CA LYS A 372 19.36 18.73 5.42
C LYS A 372 18.51 18.45 4.18
N LEU A 373 17.35 17.86 4.34
CA LEU A 373 16.48 17.48 3.22
C LEU A 373 15.99 18.67 2.38
N ASP A 374 16.08 19.90 2.90
CA ASP A 374 15.79 21.14 2.18
C ASP A 374 17.04 21.89 1.70
N ASP A 375 18.26 21.36 1.97
CA ASP A 375 19.50 21.96 1.47
C ASP A 375 19.47 22.06 -0.07
N PRO A 376 19.95 23.16 -0.65
CA PRO A 376 20.14 23.25 -2.10
C PRO A 376 21.02 22.11 -2.63
N GLY A 377 20.52 21.38 -3.62
CA GLY A 377 21.24 20.27 -4.23
C GLY A 377 21.28 18.97 -3.41
N TYR A 378 20.46 18.84 -2.35
CA TYR A 378 20.31 17.56 -1.64
C TYR A 378 19.81 16.46 -2.57
N PHE A 379 18.81 16.76 -3.38
CA PHE A 379 18.28 15.90 -4.42
C PHE A 379 18.88 16.28 -5.77
N SER A 380 19.68 15.40 -6.36
CA SER A 380 20.22 15.64 -7.70
C SER A 380 19.20 15.34 -8.80
N ALA A 381 19.34 16.02 -9.94
CA ALA A 381 18.48 15.76 -11.11
C ALA A 381 18.67 14.34 -11.66
N ASP A 382 19.88 13.79 -11.57
CA ASP A 382 20.20 12.45 -12.06
C ASP A 382 19.55 11.36 -11.18
N GLU A 383 19.65 11.47 -9.85
CA GLU A 383 18.97 10.56 -8.90
C GLU A 383 17.47 10.59 -9.12
N LEU A 384 16.90 11.78 -9.24
CA LEU A 384 15.47 11.95 -9.49
C LEU A 384 15.03 11.33 -10.82
N SER A 385 15.80 11.52 -11.89
CA SER A 385 15.53 10.93 -13.20
C SER A 385 15.60 9.39 -13.16
N ALA A 386 16.58 8.82 -12.47
CA ALA A 386 16.70 7.38 -12.29
C ALA A 386 15.50 6.80 -11.52
N THR A 387 15.13 7.43 -10.40
CA THR A 387 13.98 7.05 -9.58
C THR A 387 12.69 7.00 -10.39
N LYS A 388 12.41 8.06 -11.14
CA LYS A 388 11.19 8.13 -11.98
C LYS A 388 11.14 7.00 -12.99
N ARG A 389 12.26 6.69 -13.66
CA ARG A 389 12.32 5.54 -14.59
C ARG A 389 12.03 4.22 -13.89
N HIS A 390 12.61 3.97 -12.71
CA HIS A 390 12.36 2.76 -11.95
C HIS A 390 10.89 2.60 -11.57
N ARG A 391 10.24 3.68 -11.11
CA ARG A 391 8.83 3.63 -10.74
C ARG A 391 7.90 3.40 -11.94
N ILE A 392 8.19 4.01 -13.09
CA ILE A 392 7.46 3.76 -14.33
C ILE A 392 7.54 2.29 -14.71
N ILE A 393 8.75 1.71 -14.74
CA ILE A 393 8.94 0.28 -15.04
C ILE A 393 8.21 -0.60 -14.03
N GLY A 394 8.31 -0.30 -12.73
CA GLY A 394 7.61 -1.04 -11.69
C GLY A 394 6.09 -1.00 -11.84
N THR A 395 5.53 0.14 -12.24
CA THR A 395 4.09 0.27 -12.53
C THR A 395 3.69 -0.61 -13.72
N GLU A 396 4.44 -0.55 -14.83
CA GLU A 396 4.17 -1.40 -16.02
C GLU A 396 4.23 -2.90 -15.70
N LEU A 397 5.25 -3.34 -14.97
CA LEU A 397 5.36 -4.74 -14.54
C LEU A 397 4.21 -5.19 -13.65
N GLY A 398 3.64 -4.26 -12.85
CA GLY A 398 2.47 -4.54 -12.01
C GLY A 398 1.20 -4.86 -12.82
N LEU A 399 1.13 -4.40 -14.08
CA LEU A 399 -0.02 -4.61 -14.97
C LEU A 399 -0.03 -5.99 -15.65
N GLU A 400 1.08 -6.73 -15.63
CA GLU A 400 1.20 -8.01 -16.37
C GLU A 400 0.27 -9.10 -15.80
N ARG A 401 0.04 -9.12 -14.48
CA ARG A 401 -0.80 -10.14 -13.84
C ARG A 401 -2.22 -9.62 -13.62
N ALA A 402 -3.21 -10.28 -14.19
CA ALA A 402 -4.62 -9.91 -14.08
C ALA A 402 -5.07 -9.71 -12.62
N SER A 403 -4.75 -10.66 -11.71
CA SER A 403 -5.11 -10.56 -10.29
C SER A 403 -4.36 -9.42 -9.56
N GLY A 404 -3.06 -9.24 -9.84
CA GLY A 404 -2.29 -8.15 -9.26
C GLY A 404 -2.80 -6.79 -9.71
N PHE A 405 -3.22 -6.68 -10.97
CA PHE A 405 -3.79 -5.46 -11.51
C PHE A 405 -5.18 -5.16 -10.93
N ALA A 406 -6.04 -6.19 -10.75
CA ALA A 406 -7.31 -6.01 -10.06
C ALA A 406 -7.13 -5.40 -8.68
N GLN A 407 -6.23 -5.99 -7.85
CA GLN A 407 -5.93 -5.51 -6.50
C GLN A 407 -5.38 -4.07 -6.49
N GLN A 408 -4.55 -3.72 -7.48
CA GLN A 408 -4.03 -2.36 -7.60
C GLN A 408 -5.14 -1.36 -7.95
N LEU A 409 -6.01 -1.70 -8.90
CA LEU A 409 -7.16 -0.87 -9.26
C LEU A 409 -8.12 -0.70 -8.09
N GLY A 410 -8.42 -1.78 -7.36
CA GLY A 410 -9.28 -1.76 -6.18
C GLY A 410 -8.74 -0.88 -5.07
N PHE A 411 -7.43 -0.96 -4.81
CA PHE A 411 -6.76 -0.08 -3.85
C PHE A 411 -6.95 1.41 -4.22
N TRP A 412 -6.59 1.78 -5.45
CA TRP A 412 -6.70 3.17 -5.89
C TRP A 412 -8.15 3.65 -5.95
N TRP A 413 -9.07 2.79 -6.41
CA TRP A 413 -10.49 3.10 -6.41
C TRP A 413 -11.01 3.42 -4.99
N ALA A 414 -10.63 2.62 -4.00
CA ALA A 414 -11.08 2.79 -2.62
C ALA A 414 -10.47 4.03 -1.95
N VAL A 415 -9.15 4.23 -2.12
CA VAL A 415 -8.37 5.24 -1.39
C VAL A 415 -8.45 6.63 -2.04
N THR A 416 -8.38 6.71 -3.38
CA THR A 416 -8.26 8.01 -4.08
C THR A 416 -9.26 8.21 -5.20
N GLY A 417 -9.81 7.12 -5.72
CA GLY A 417 -10.50 7.11 -7.01
C GLY A 417 -9.55 6.93 -8.20
N LEU A 418 -10.07 6.36 -9.29
CA LEU A 418 -9.25 5.97 -10.45
C LEU A 418 -8.63 7.15 -11.20
N ASP A 419 -9.17 8.36 -11.10
CA ASP A 419 -8.59 9.53 -11.76
C ASP A 419 -7.21 9.88 -11.19
N TYR A 420 -6.99 9.66 -9.90
CA TYR A 420 -5.67 9.75 -9.27
C TYR A 420 -4.71 8.72 -9.88
N PHE A 421 -5.13 7.47 -10.00
CA PHE A 421 -4.35 6.39 -10.59
C PHE A 421 -3.98 6.68 -12.05
N PHE A 422 -4.94 7.10 -12.87
CA PHE A 422 -4.68 7.44 -14.28
C PHE A 422 -3.70 8.60 -14.45
N GLY A 423 -3.76 9.59 -13.56
CA GLY A 423 -2.84 10.73 -13.56
C GLY A 423 -1.51 10.49 -12.84
N TYR A 424 -1.36 9.33 -12.18
CA TYR A 424 -0.27 9.07 -11.24
C TYR A 424 1.11 9.19 -11.90
N VAL A 425 1.36 8.42 -12.95
CA VAL A 425 2.66 8.38 -13.62
C VAL A 425 3.04 9.74 -14.22
N ASP A 426 2.09 10.39 -14.88
CA ASP A 426 2.30 11.71 -15.49
C ASP A 426 2.63 12.79 -14.44
N THR A 427 1.96 12.72 -13.30
CA THR A 427 2.16 13.69 -12.21
C THR A 427 3.45 13.42 -11.46
N MET A 428 3.76 12.16 -11.19
CA MET A 428 4.99 11.72 -10.59
C MET A 428 6.21 12.10 -11.46
N ALA A 429 6.10 11.91 -12.77
CA ALA A 429 7.16 12.27 -13.72
C ALA A 429 7.51 13.77 -13.73
N LYS A 430 6.56 14.64 -13.38
CA LYS A 430 6.75 16.09 -13.30
C LYS A 430 7.41 16.57 -12.00
N GLN A 431 7.53 15.72 -10.99
CA GLN A 431 8.13 16.11 -9.71
C GLN A 431 9.56 16.64 -9.90
N THR A 432 9.90 17.69 -9.20
CA THR A 432 11.20 18.37 -9.23
C THR A 432 11.91 18.27 -7.88
N PRO A 433 13.21 18.53 -7.79
CA PRO A 433 13.90 18.64 -6.49
C PRO A 433 13.23 19.65 -5.54
N SER A 434 12.68 20.74 -6.07
CA SER A 434 11.95 21.75 -5.28
C SER A 434 10.64 21.20 -4.69
N ASP A 435 9.94 20.30 -5.40
CA ASP A 435 8.73 19.67 -4.87
C ASP A 435 9.08 18.74 -3.70
N LEU A 436 10.20 18.00 -3.80
CA LEU A 436 10.69 17.13 -2.73
C LEU A 436 11.13 17.95 -1.49
N GLN A 437 11.78 19.08 -1.67
CA GLN A 437 12.13 20.00 -0.59
C GLN A 437 10.89 20.63 0.07
N THR A 438 9.90 21.01 -0.74
CA THR A 438 8.60 21.51 -0.26
C THR A 438 7.89 20.46 0.59
N TYR A 439 7.89 19.20 0.13
CA TYR A 439 7.34 18.07 0.89
C TYR A 439 8.07 17.87 2.22
N ALA A 440 9.41 17.85 2.22
CA ALA A 440 10.25 17.69 3.42
C ALA A 440 9.95 18.80 4.45
N ASN A 441 9.87 20.05 4.03
CA ASN A 441 9.53 21.19 4.89
C ASN A 441 8.10 21.13 5.43
N LYS A 442 7.17 20.61 4.65
CA LYS A 442 5.76 20.55 5.03
C LYS A 442 5.46 19.44 6.04
N TYR A 443 6.13 18.27 5.92
CA TYR A 443 5.75 17.07 6.65
C TYR A 443 6.84 16.48 7.56
N ILE A 444 8.11 16.88 7.44
CA ILE A 444 9.23 16.22 8.12
C ILE A 444 10.06 17.19 8.96
N ILE A 445 10.65 18.20 8.32
CA ILE A 445 11.59 19.10 8.97
C ILE A 445 10.89 19.96 10.02
N GLY A 446 11.30 19.79 11.29
CA GLY A 446 10.71 20.53 12.42
C GLY A 446 9.25 20.20 12.71
N LYS A 447 8.73 19.07 12.19
CA LYS A 447 7.36 18.63 12.46
C LYS A 447 7.31 17.65 13.62
N PRO A 448 6.25 17.69 14.43
CA PRO A 448 6.04 16.72 15.50
C PRO A 448 6.09 15.28 14.97
N HIS A 449 6.82 14.43 15.69
CA HIS A 449 7.03 13.05 15.28
C HIS A 449 7.15 12.09 16.48
N VAL A 450 7.06 10.82 16.19
CA VAL A 450 7.31 9.76 17.17
C VAL A 450 8.66 9.11 16.84
N VAL A 451 9.56 9.06 17.81
CA VAL A 451 10.79 8.29 17.72
C VAL A 451 10.74 7.09 18.64
N GLY A 452 11.02 5.92 18.11
CA GLY A 452 11.01 4.67 18.87
C GLY A 452 12.28 3.86 18.68
N VAL A 453 12.65 3.14 19.74
CA VAL A 453 13.76 2.18 19.72
C VAL A 453 13.28 0.84 20.26
N LEU A 454 13.50 -0.22 19.48
CA LEU A 454 13.35 -1.61 19.90
C LEU A 454 14.73 -2.16 20.25
N ILE A 455 14.91 -2.65 21.48
CA ILE A 455 16.22 -2.95 22.04
C ILE A 455 16.12 -4.05 23.10
N SER A 456 17.20 -4.79 23.35
CA SER A 456 17.19 -5.73 24.48
C SER A 456 17.31 -5.01 25.83
N PRO A 457 16.74 -5.57 26.91
CA PRO A 457 16.81 -4.97 28.25
C PRO A 457 18.26 -4.78 28.74
N GLU A 458 19.16 -5.69 28.38
CA GLU A 458 20.57 -5.65 28.75
C GLU A 458 21.28 -4.45 28.06
N VAL A 459 21.08 -4.33 26.73
CA VAL A 459 21.68 -3.25 25.94
C VAL A 459 21.13 -1.90 26.39
N ARG A 460 19.84 -1.80 26.67
CA ARG A 460 19.24 -0.57 27.19
C ARG A 460 19.91 -0.10 28.48
N ARG A 461 20.10 -1.05 29.44
CA ARG A 461 20.79 -0.73 30.71
C ARG A 461 22.24 -0.30 30.48
N THR A 462 22.98 -1.02 29.63
CA THR A 462 24.38 -0.71 29.31
C THR A 462 24.52 0.68 28.71
N LEU A 463 23.60 1.06 27.82
CA LEU A 463 23.60 2.39 27.19
C LEU A 463 22.98 3.48 28.07
N ASN A 464 22.40 3.12 29.21
CA ASN A 464 21.61 4.04 30.04
C ASN A 464 20.62 4.88 29.21
N LEU A 465 19.87 4.19 28.32
CA LEU A 465 19.02 4.82 27.34
C LEU A 465 17.65 5.19 27.93
N THR A 466 17.30 6.47 27.83
CA THR A 466 16.00 6.99 28.26
C THR A 466 15.20 7.52 27.06
N PRO A 467 13.86 7.58 27.11
CA PRO A 467 13.09 8.21 26.04
C PRO A 467 13.51 9.65 25.75
N SER A 468 13.78 10.48 26.79
CA SER A 468 14.23 11.85 26.62
C SER A 468 15.55 11.95 25.83
N ALA A 469 16.49 11.02 26.05
CA ALA A 469 17.75 11.00 25.32
C ALA A 469 17.58 10.75 23.81
N LEU A 470 16.46 10.17 23.38
CA LEU A 470 16.15 9.99 21.94
C LEU A 470 15.70 11.30 21.28
N LEU A 471 15.12 12.22 22.03
CA LEU A 471 14.71 13.56 21.56
C LEU A 471 15.90 14.54 21.58
N GLU A 472 16.78 14.40 22.54
CA GLU A 472 17.93 15.31 22.74
C GLU A 472 19.04 15.13 21.71
N THR A 473 19.15 13.95 21.08
CA THR A 473 20.17 13.71 20.04
C THR A 473 20.02 14.63 18.82
N GLY A 474 18.87 15.31 18.67
CA GLY A 474 18.64 16.34 17.65
C GLY A 474 18.98 17.77 18.06
N ALA A 475 19.31 18.03 19.33
CA ALA A 475 19.41 19.38 19.90
C ALA A 475 20.84 19.96 20.01
N HIS A 476 21.87 19.23 19.66
CA HIS A 476 23.27 19.77 19.71
C HIS A 476 23.87 19.92 18.32
N PRO A 477 24.50 21.10 18.09
CA PRO A 477 25.12 21.45 16.80
C PRO A 477 26.32 20.59 16.46
#